data_412a60400ebe5017bfb1ff3397296a7d
#
_entry.id   412a60400ebe5017bfb1ff3397296a7d
#
_cell.length_a   1.000
_cell.length_b   1.000
_cell.length_c   1.000
_cell.angle_alpha   90.00
_cell.angle_beta   90.00
_cell.angle_gamma   90.00
#
_symmetry.space_group_name_H-M   'P 1'
#
loop_
_entity.id
_entity.type
_entity.pdbx_description
1 polymer ?
#
loop_
_entity_poly.entity_id
_entity_poly.type
_entity_poly.pdbx_seq_one_letter_code
_entity_poly.pdbx_strand_id
1 'polypeptide(L)'
;MTTVKILKENDQDFEWYPTTQEIIECVKKHINAQTYGGYSILDIGAGDGRVLKALASGRNAECYSIEKSEILRNKQDKEIIPLGCDFWQNTLIDKEMDFIFCNPPYSEYEAWCEKIIKEASTEKGIYFVIPERYKQSAIINQALKARKLENKIYSLGSFNFLNAERGARAKVEVVFVKIENERYSDNVSAFDLFLDENFRFDATSKFNQEAQRERIKKELINSKNYIESLVELYQADMQKLMSNFQAIASLDSEILEEIGFKKETLRKSIRSRIEGLKNLYWQELFNRYEPITSKFISNYRDKIFEKLSSRKNIDFSIGNIYAITIWFLKNASNDFGEQLLDFYLFLAERDNLRAYKSNIKFTSDEWKYMRSDELKNFLRKEKDARASLDYRLVLSQKRFVETNYYGACFLSYSAVDFLNDIQVVARNLGFAVNNQEFKRGYREYPICSGEKNYIYTTDGDILVEYKLYKNSNMHIKINQELMKAINIEAGRLLGWLRSPAEAGDELNIKEAEARQYFGKLVEIPMSSIKMLVA
;
A
#
# COMPACT_ATOMS: atom_id res chain seq x y z
N MET A 1 -33.39 4.04 -5.15
CA MET A 1 -32.88 5.42 -4.99
C MET A 1 -31.74 5.61 -5.96
N THR A 2 -31.68 6.71 -6.72
CA THR A 2 -30.55 6.92 -7.65
C THR A 2 -29.29 7.34 -6.89
N THR A 3 -28.10 6.99 -7.40
CA THR A 3 -26.81 7.38 -6.79
C THR A 3 -26.71 8.89 -6.55
N VAL A 4 -27.16 9.70 -7.52
CA VAL A 4 -27.18 11.17 -7.43
C VAL A 4 -28.01 11.67 -6.24
N LYS A 5 -29.16 11.04 -5.95
CA LYS A 5 -30.00 11.41 -4.80
C LYS A 5 -29.28 11.13 -3.48
N ILE A 6 -28.64 9.97 -3.37
CA ILE A 6 -27.86 9.58 -2.18
C ILE A 6 -26.71 10.55 -1.95
N LEU A 7 -26.00 10.94 -3.02
CA LEU A 7 -24.88 11.90 -2.93
C LEU A 7 -25.34 13.27 -2.42
N LYS A 8 -26.49 13.78 -2.93
CA LYS A 8 -27.06 15.07 -2.48
C LYS A 8 -27.55 15.03 -1.05
N GLU A 9 -28.20 13.95 -0.62
CA GLU A 9 -28.69 13.79 0.75
C GLU A 9 -27.56 13.69 1.80
N ASN A 10 -26.32 13.39 1.36
CA ASN A 10 -25.15 13.29 2.22
C ASN A 10 -24.10 14.38 1.99
N ASP A 11 -24.42 15.46 1.28
CA ASP A 11 -23.50 16.55 0.92
C ASP A 11 -22.22 16.08 0.22
N GLN A 12 -22.31 14.99 -0.57
CA GLN A 12 -21.20 14.40 -1.30
C GLN A 12 -21.35 14.48 -2.83
N ASP A 13 -22.24 15.33 -3.33
CA ASP A 13 -22.39 15.62 -4.77
C ASP A 13 -21.42 16.72 -5.21
N PHE A 14 -20.19 16.35 -5.48
CA PHE A 14 -19.13 17.24 -5.98
C PHE A 14 -19.20 17.36 -7.52
N GLU A 15 -20.35 17.71 -8.07
CA GLU A 15 -20.62 17.76 -9.51
C GLU A 15 -20.30 16.41 -10.23
N TRP A 16 -20.64 15.27 -9.62
CA TRP A 16 -20.40 13.98 -10.23
C TRP A 16 -21.29 13.77 -11.46
N TYR A 17 -20.65 13.75 -12.63
CA TYR A 17 -21.25 13.39 -13.92
C TYR A 17 -20.54 12.13 -14.43
N PRO A 18 -21.17 10.95 -14.33
CA PRO A 18 -20.54 9.69 -14.71
C PRO A 18 -20.20 9.70 -16.20
N THR A 19 -18.95 9.38 -16.52
CA THR A 19 -18.45 9.29 -17.88
C THR A 19 -19.22 8.24 -18.67
N THR A 20 -19.69 8.59 -19.87
CA THR A 20 -20.49 7.71 -20.73
C THR A 20 -19.65 6.61 -21.36
N GLN A 21 -20.31 5.49 -21.72
CA GLN A 21 -19.64 4.35 -22.35
C GLN A 21 -18.94 4.75 -23.67
N GLU A 22 -19.55 5.64 -24.48
CA GLU A 22 -18.97 6.12 -25.73
C GLU A 22 -17.64 6.84 -25.52
N ILE A 23 -17.56 7.68 -24.49
CA ILE A 23 -16.32 8.38 -24.10
C ILE A 23 -15.26 7.37 -23.63
N ILE A 24 -15.65 6.41 -22.78
CA ILE A 24 -14.74 5.36 -22.28
C ILE A 24 -14.17 4.54 -23.44
N GLU A 25 -15.00 4.15 -24.40
CA GLU A 25 -14.58 3.38 -25.58
C GLU A 25 -13.63 4.18 -26.47
N CYS A 26 -13.86 5.47 -26.66
CA CYS A 26 -12.97 6.37 -27.37
C CYS A 26 -11.58 6.38 -26.73
N VAL A 27 -11.50 6.60 -25.42
CA VAL A 27 -10.25 6.59 -24.66
C VAL A 27 -9.58 5.21 -24.73
N LYS A 28 -10.33 4.13 -24.50
CA LYS A 28 -9.83 2.75 -24.56
C LYS A 28 -9.21 2.41 -25.91
N LYS A 29 -9.87 2.78 -27.00
CA LYS A 29 -9.36 2.59 -28.35
C LYS A 29 -8.04 3.33 -28.57
N HIS A 30 -7.94 4.56 -28.08
CA HIS A 30 -6.72 5.35 -28.22
C HIS A 30 -5.58 4.79 -27.36
N ILE A 31 -5.83 4.39 -26.11
CA ILE A 31 -4.82 3.72 -25.26
C ILE A 31 -4.31 2.45 -25.93
N ASN A 32 -5.20 1.64 -26.50
CA ASN A 32 -4.84 0.40 -27.17
C ASN A 32 -3.94 0.63 -28.41
N ALA A 33 -4.05 1.77 -29.05
CA ALA A 33 -3.16 2.17 -30.13
C ALA A 33 -1.79 2.69 -29.64
N GLN A 34 -1.72 3.17 -28.40
CA GLN A 34 -0.49 3.72 -27.82
C GLN A 34 0.38 2.66 -27.12
N THR A 35 -0.21 1.55 -26.66
CA THR A 35 0.53 0.51 -25.90
C THR A 35 -0.01 -0.89 -26.14
N TYR A 36 0.89 -1.85 -26.32
CA TYR A 36 0.57 -3.28 -26.46
C TYR A 36 0.71 -4.05 -25.14
N GLY A 37 1.48 -3.52 -24.17
CA GLY A 37 1.73 -4.14 -22.87
C GLY A 37 0.78 -3.68 -21.77
N GLY A 38 1.15 -3.99 -20.53
CA GLY A 38 0.54 -3.41 -19.33
C GLY A 38 0.80 -1.91 -19.23
N TYR A 39 -0.01 -1.22 -18.42
CA TYR A 39 0.16 0.21 -18.17
C TYR A 39 -0.42 0.60 -16.82
N SER A 40 0.03 1.75 -16.32
CA SER A 40 -0.53 2.39 -15.11
C SER A 40 -1.39 3.59 -15.52
N ILE A 41 -2.54 3.75 -14.85
CA ILE A 41 -3.45 4.87 -15.09
C ILE A 41 -4.01 5.43 -13.79
N LEU A 42 -3.99 6.76 -13.68
CA LEU A 42 -4.62 7.50 -12.58
C LEU A 42 -5.87 8.21 -13.10
N ASP A 43 -7.01 7.98 -12.46
CA ASP A 43 -8.24 8.75 -12.69
C ASP A 43 -8.43 9.78 -11.56
N ILE A 44 -8.48 11.06 -11.94
CA ILE A 44 -8.63 12.19 -11.02
C ILE A 44 -10.09 12.66 -11.06
N GLY A 45 -10.79 12.50 -9.94
CA GLY A 45 -12.24 12.58 -9.87
C GLY A 45 -12.90 11.28 -10.33
N ALA A 46 -12.36 10.14 -9.88
CA ALA A 46 -12.64 8.80 -10.42
C ALA A 46 -14.09 8.31 -10.22
N GLY A 47 -14.87 9.02 -9.41
CA GLY A 47 -16.24 8.63 -9.12
C GLY A 47 -16.33 7.19 -8.57
N ASP A 48 -17.24 6.41 -9.15
CA ASP A 48 -17.44 5.00 -8.78
C ASP A 48 -16.42 4.03 -9.41
N GLY A 49 -15.40 4.54 -10.12
CA GLY A 49 -14.32 3.76 -10.71
C GLY A 49 -14.67 3.08 -12.04
N ARG A 50 -15.85 3.36 -12.62
CA ARG A 50 -16.30 2.72 -13.86
C ARG A 50 -15.36 2.89 -15.04
N VAL A 51 -14.70 4.05 -15.15
CA VAL A 51 -13.72 4.34 -16.21
C VAL A 51 -12.53 3.40 -16.05
N LEU A 52 -11.91 3.36 -14.87
CA LEU A 52 -10.76 2.52 -14.59
C LEU A 52 -11.07 1.04 -14.83
N LYS A 53 -12.24 0.57 -14.33
CA LYS A 53 -12.70 -0.81 -14.54
C LYS A 53 -12.82 -1.16 -16.03
N ALA A 54 -13.41 -0.28 -16.82
CA ALA A 54 -13.59 -0.50 -18.25
C ALA A 54 -12.26 -0.45 -19.03
N LEU A 55 -11.36 0.46 -18.65
CA LEU A 55 -10.04 0.57 -19.27
C LEU A 55 -9.14 -0.63 -18.92
N ALA A 56 -9.21 -1.13 -17.70
CA ALA A 56 -8.46 -2.32 -17.26
C ALA A 56 -8.97 -3.63 -17.88
N SER A 57 -10.24 -3.69 -18.30
CA SER A 57 -10.86 -4.90 -18.83
C SER A 57 -10.11 -5.47 -20.04
N GLY A 58 -9.60 -6.71 -19.90
CA GLY A 58 -8.81 -7.41 -20.92
C GLY A 58 -7.35 -6.97 -21.03
N ARG A 59 -6.84 -6.23 -20.02
CA ARG A 59 -5.47 -5.71 -19.96
C ARG A 59 -4.85 -5.92 -18.59
N ASN A 60 -3.53 -6.00 -18.55
CA ASN A 60 -2.78 -5.88 -17.30
C ASN A 60 -2.58 -4.39 -16.99
N ALA A 61 -3.58 -3.76 -16.35
CA ALA A 61 -3.55 -2.34 -16.04
C ALA A 61 -3.55 -2.13 -14.50
N GLU A 62 -2.60 -1.32 -14.02
CA GLU A 62 -2.59 -0.86 -12.65
C GLU A 62 -3.45 0.41 -12.54
N CYS A 63 -4.54 0.32 -11.78
CA CYS A 63 -5.54 1.39 -11.67
C CYS A 63 -5.42 2.14 -10.35
N TYR A 64 -5.35 3.46 -10.47
CA TYR A 64 -5.23 4.38 -9.34
C TYR A 64 -6.32 5.44 -9.38
N SER A 65 -6.78 5.91 -8.21
CA SER A 65 -7.86 6.90 -8.12
C SER A 65 -7.55 8.01 -7.13
N ILE A 66 -8.04 9.23 -7.43
CA ILE A 66 -8.26 10.31 -6.47
C ILE A 66 -9.75 10.64 -6.53
N GLU A 67 -10.49 10.47 -5.42
CA GLU A 67 -11.93 10.70 -5.37
C GLU A 67 -12.35 11.28 -4.02
N LYS A 68 -13.08 12.40 -4.03
CA LYS A 68 -13.48 13.13 -2.83
C LYS A 68 -14.66 12.47 -2.11
N SER A 69 -15.65 11.98 -2.85
CA SER A 69 -16.83 11.35 -2.27
C SER A 69 -16.50 9.98 -1.66
N GLU A 70 -16.70 9.82 -0.35
CA GLU A 70 -16.56 8.55 0.33
C GLU A 70 -17.56 7.51 -0.22
N ILE A 71 -18.78 7.95 -0.54
CA ILE A 71 -19.84 7.10 -1.10
C ILE A 71 -19.41 6.50 -2.44
N LEU A 72 -18.77 7.30 -3.29
CA LEU A 72 -18.28 6.83 -4.60
C LEU A 72 -17.02 5.96 -4.45
N ARG A 73 -16.06 6.36 -3.61
CA ARG A 73 -14.88 5.52 -3.31
C ARG A 73 -15.28 4.13 -2.81
N ASN A 74 -16.34 4.07 -1.99
CA ASN A 74 -16.83 2.79 -1.47
C ASN A 74 -17.44 1.88 -2.53
N LYS A 75 -17.78 2.40 -3.71
CA LYS A 75 -18.28 1.64 -4.86
C LYS A 75 -17.17 1.18 -5.81
N GLN A 76 -15.97 1.74 -5.69
CA GLN A 76 -14.84 1.36 -6.53
C GLN A 76 -14.43 -0.09 -6.30
N ASP A 77 -13.99 -0.75 -7.36
CA ASP A 77 -13.47 -2.11 -7.27
C ASP A 77 -12.22 -2.14 -6.37
N LYS A 78 -12.04 -3.25 -5.66
CA LYS A 78 -10.94 -3.45 -4.70
C LYS A 78 -9.55 -3.35 -5.33
N GLU A 79 -9.44 -3.63 -6.62
CA GLU A 79 -8.19 -3.55 -7.40
C GLU A 79 -7.78 -2.11 -7.70
N ILE A 80 -8.67 -1.13 -7.55
CA ILE A 80 -8.36 0.29 -7.73
C ILE A 80 -7.71 0.81 -6.46
N ILE A 81 -6.47 1.27 -6.56
CA ILE A 81 -5.69 1.78 -5.44
C ILE A 81 -5.94 3.29 -5.27
N PRO A 82 -6.51 3.75 -4.13
CA PRO A 82 -6.68 5.16 -3.89
C PRO A 82 -5.34 5.84 -3.59
N LEU A 83 -4.98 6.87 -4.35
CA LEU A 83 -3.80 7.72 -4.10
C LEU A 83 -4.13 8.99 -3.32
N GLY A 84 -5.41 9.29 -3.16
CA GLY A 84 -5.87 10.44 -2.41
C GLY A 84 -7.38 10.58 -2.41
N CYS A 85 -7.89 11.43 -1.51
CA CYS A 85 -9.32 11.73 -1.43
C CYS A 85 -9.66 13.14 -1.93
N ASP A 86 -8.81 14.14 -1.78
CA ASP A 86 -9.07 15.49 -2.29
C ASP A 86 -7.97 15.89 -3.29
N PHE A 87 -8.36 16.18 -4.53
CA PHE A 87 -7.43 16.57 -5.60
C PHE A 87 -6.57 17.77 -5.23
N TRP A 88 -7.15 18.77 -4.54
CA TRP A 88 -6.43 19.98 -4.19
C TRP A 88 -5.37 19.78 -3.09
N GLN A 89 -5.52 18.72 -2.29
CA GLN A 89 -4.56 18.35 -1.23
C GLN A 89 -3.48 17.37 -1.70
N ASN A 90 -3.54 16.95 -2.98
CA ASN A 90 -2.59 16.00 -3.54
C ASN A 90 -1.70 16.68 -4.59
N THR A 91 -0.40 16.40 -4.57
CA THR A 91 0.51 16.73 -5.67
C THR A 91 0.57 15.59 -6.68
N LEU A 92 0.79 15.93 -7.95
CA LEU A 92 0.97 14.94 -9.04
C LEU A 92 2.42 14.83 -9.51
N ILE A 93 3.30 15.72 -9.03
CA ILE A 93 4.67 15.88 -9.54
C ILE A 93 5.52 14.62 -9.34
N ASP A 94 5.26 13.89 -8.27
CA ASP A 94 6.00 12.69 -7.86
C ASP A 94 5.21 11.39 -8.06
N LYS A 95 4.07 11.44 -8.77
CA LYS A 95 3.24 10.28 -9.11
C LYS A 95 3.47 9.87 -10.57
N GLU A 96 4.42 8.98 -10.79
CA GLU A 96 4.75 8.51 -12.15
C GLU A 96 3.70 7.50 -12.66
N MET A 97 3.04 7.86 -13.77
CA MET A 97 2.01 7.06 -14.44
C MET A 97 2.26 6.99 -15.95
N ASP A 98 1.77 5.94 -16.62
CA ASP A 98 1.70 5.96 -18.08
C ASP A 98 0.68 6.97 -18.54
N PHE A 99 -0.52 6.93 -17.96
CA PHE A 99 -1.62 7.81 -18.34
C PHE A 99 -2.29 8.44 -17.12
N ILE A 100 -2.82 9.64 -17.33
CA ILE A 100 -3.78 10.28 -16.42
C ILE A 100 -5.09 10.48 -17.18
N PHE A 101 -6.21 10.18 -16.53
CA PHE A 101 -7.55 10.49 -17.00
C PHE A 101 -8.21 11.48 -16.03
N CYS A 102 -8.99 12.41 -16.55
CA CYS A 102 -9.78 13.33 -15.75
C CYS A 102 -11.05 13.77 -16.47
N ASN A 103 -12.19 13.60 -15.83
CA ASN A 103 -13.47 14.25 -16.17
C ASN A 103 -13.78 15.22 -15.03
N PRO A 104 -13.24 16.47 -15.07
CA PRO A 104 -13.30 17.38 -13.94
C PRO A 104 -14.71 17.96 -13.73
N PRO A 105 -15.03 18.50 -12.53
CA PRO A 105 -16.19 19.35 -12.33
C PRO A 105 -16.18 20.53 -13.32
N TYR A 106 -17.27 20.74 -14.05
CA TYR A 106 -17.28 21.73 -15.14
C TYR A 106 -17.28 23.18 -14.65
N SER A 107 -17.60 23.42 -13.40
CA SER A 107 -17.44 24.73 -12.75
C SER A 107 -15.97 25.11 -12.54
N GLU A 108 -15.08 24.12 -12.34
CA GLU A 108 -13.67 24.30 -11.99
C GLU A 108 -12.71 23.71 -13.04
N TYR A 109 -13.19 23.30 -14.23
CA TYR A 109 -12.39 22.50 -15.18
C TYR A 109 -11.09 23.19 -15.59
N GLU A 110 -11.05 24.52 -15.71
CA GLU A 110 -9.84 25.26 -16.11
C GLU A 110 -8.73 25.14 -15.04
N ALA A 111 -9.07 25.30 -13.77
CA ALA A 111 -8.12 25.18 -12.66
C ALA A 111 -7.66 23.73 -12.47
N TRP A 112 -8.56 22.76 -12.68
CA TRP A 112 -8.18 21.34 -12.69
C TRP A 112 -7.21 21.00 -13.83
N CYS A 113 -7.52 21.46 -15.04
CA CYS A 113 -6.64 21.26 -16.19
C CYS A 113 -5.29 21.93 -15.98
N GLU A 114 -5.26 23.17 -15.49
CA GLU A 114 -4.02 23.88 -15.18
C GLU A 114 -3.13 23.08 -14.24
N LYS A 115 -3.67 22.68 -13.08
CA LYS A 115 -2.92 21.92 -12.09
C LYS A 115 -2.45 20.57 -12.64
N ILE A 116 -3.32 19.84 -13.34
CA ILE A 116 -2.94 18.54 -13.93
C ILE A 116 -1.87 18.72 -14.99
N ILE A 117 -2.01 19.69 -15.89
CA ILE A 117 -1.00 19.95 -16.93
C ILE A 117 0.35 20.33 -16.30
N LYS A 118 0.36 21.18 -15.27
CA LYS A 118 1.59 21.62 -14.62
C LYS A 118 2.27 20.51 -13.81
N GLU A 119 1.50 19.71 -13.07
CA GLU A 119 2.04 18.76 -12.10
C GLU A 119 2.13 17.31 -12.60
N ALA A 120 1.46 16.94 -13.68
CA ALA A 120 1.39 15.55 -14.12
C ALA A 120 2.76 14.99 -14.52
N SER A 121 3.20 13.95 -13.80
CA SER A 121 4.37 13.14 -14.13
C SER A 121 3.91 11.88 -14.87
N THR A 122 3.70 11.98 -16.19
CA THR A 122 3.25 10.86 -17.04
C THR A 122 4.25 10.58 -18.15
N GLU A 123 4.36 9.30 -18.55
CA GLU A 123 5.26 8.87 -19.60
C GLU A 123 4.61 8.95 -21.00
N LYS A 124 3.27 8.95 -21.08
CA LYS A 124 2.55 8.90 -22.37
C LYS A 124 1.57 10.03 -22.56
N GLY A 125 0.79 10.40 -21.53
CA GLY A 125 -0.07 11.57 -21.64
C GLY A 125 -1.30 11.59 -20.77
N ILE A 126 -2.11 12.64 -20.97
CA ILE A 126 -3.27 12.97 -20.17
C ILE A 126 -4.52 12.98 -21.05
N TYR A 127 -5.59 12.34 -20.58
CA TYR A 127 -6.93 12.42 -21.17
C TYR A 127 -7.81 13.34 -20.35
N PHE A 128 -8.41 14.32 -21.01
CA PHE A 128 -9.42 15.18 -20.41
C PHE A 128 -10.77 15.01 -21.10
N VAL A 129 -11.85 15.06 -20.31
CA VAL A 129 -13.21 15.18 -20.80
C VAL A 129 -13.72 16.57 -20.41
N ILE A 130 -13.60 17.55 -21.31
CA ILE A 130 -13.79 18.97 -20.99
C ILE A 130 -14.65 19.71 -22.02
N PRO A 131 -15.33 20.81 -21.66
CA PRO A 131 -16.12 21.60 -22.58
C PRO A 131 -15.30 22.13 -23.77
N GLU A 132 -15.87 22.17 -24.98
CA GLU A 132 -15.21 22.63 -26.23
C GLU A 132 -14.58 24.04 -26.10
N ARG A 133 -15.08 24.86 -25.19
CA ARG A 133 -14.55 26.22 -24.90
C ARG A 133 -13.14 26.24 -24.31
N TYR A 134 -12.56 25.09 -23.92
CA TYR A 134 -11.20 25.02 -23.41
C TYR A 134 -10.17 25.64 -24.35
N LYS A 135 -10.42 25.60 -25.66
CA LYS A 135 -9.53 26.18 -26.71
C LYS A 135 -9.32 27.69 -26.52
N GLN A 136 -10.26 28.36 -25.88
CA GLN A 136 -10.21 29.81 -25.62
C GLN A 136 -9.71 30.14 -24.18
N SER A 137 -9.44 29.13 -23.37
CA SER A 137 -8.99 29.32 -21.99
C SER A 137 -7.54 29.82 -21.95
N ALA A 138 -7.34 31.03 -21.46
CA ALA A 138 -6.01 31.58 -21.25
C ALA A 138 -5.20 30.77 -20.23
N ILE A 139 -5.87 30.25 -19.18
CA ILE A 139 -5.26 29.49 -18.09
C ILE A 139 -4.67 28.17 -18.64
N ILE A 140 -5.46 27.40 -19.38
CA ILE A 140 -5.02 26.13 -19.99
C ILE A 140 -3.90 26.36 -20.98
N ASN A 141 -4.04 27.40 -21.84
CA ASN A 141 -3.01 27.71 -22.83
C ASN A 141 -1.69 28.16 -22.18
N GLN A 142 -1.73 28.89 -21.08
CA GLN A 142 -0.53 29.25 -20.32
C GLN A 142 0.14 28.03 -19.68
N ALA A 143 -0.64 27.10 -19.10
CA ALA A 143 -0.11 25.85 -18.54
C ALA A 143 0.55 24.97 -19.62
N LEU A 144 -0.09 24.82 -20.79
CA LEU A 144 0.50 24.12 -21.94
C LEU A 144 1.81 24.77 -22.39
N LYS A 145 1.84 26.11 -22.49
CA LYS A 145 3.03 26.87 -22.86
C LYS A 145 4.17 26.71 -21.87
N ALA A 146 3.87 26.76 -20.57
CA ALA A 146 4.88 26.59 -19.51
C ALA A 146 5.61 25.23 -19.63
N ARG A 147 4.91 24.19 -20.12
CA ARG A 147 5.49 22.85 -20.35
C ARG A 147 5.89 22.57 -21.80
N LYS A 148 5.81 23.55 -22.70
CA LYS A 148 6.06 23.41 -24.14
C LYS A 148 5.20 22.29 -24.80
N LEU A 149 3.91 22.26 -24.44
CA LEU A 149 2.94 21.23 -24.90
C LEU A 149 1.90 21.77 -25.86
N GLU A 150 2.00 23.04 -26.34
CA GLU A 150 0.97 23.69 -27.18
C GLU A 150 0.67 22.92 -28.47
N ASN A 151 1.66 22.29 -29.05
CA ASN A 151 1.52 21.51 -30.27
C ASN A 151 1.28 20.00 -30.04
N LYS A 152 1.05 19.59 -28.78
CA LYS A 152 0.90 18.21 -28.36
C LYS A 152 -0.49 17.90 -27.80
N ILE A 153 -1.47 18.73 -28.12
CA ILE A 153 -2.87 18.58 -27.74
C ILE A 153 -3.71 18.12 -28.92
N TYR A 154 -4.47 17.06 -28.74
CA TYR A 154 -5.24 16.39 -29.80
C TYR A 154 -6.69 16.19 -29.34
N SER A 155 -7.66 16.56 -30.18
CA SER A 155 -9.06 16.20 -29.98
C SER A 155 -9.32 14.80 -30.54
N LEU A 156 -9.87 13.91 -29.71
CA LEU A 156 -10.21 12.53 -30.10
C LEU A 156 -11.67 12.39 -30.52
N GLY A 157 -12.51 13.37 -30.21
CA GLY A 157 -13.92 13.43 -30.59
C GLY A 157 -14.75 14.31 -29.69
N SER A 158 -15.93 14.71 -30.20
CA SER A 158 -16.92 15.50 -29.46
C SER A 158 -18.08 14.62 -29.02
N PHE A 159 -18.52 14.79 -27.78
CA PHE A 159 -19.54 13.98 -27.12
C PHE A 159 -20.53 14.86 -26.36
N ASN A 160 -21.61 14.27 -25.88
CA ASN A 160 -22.58 14.94 -25.00
C ASN A 160 -23.04 13.99 -23.89
N PHE A 161 -23.68 14.58 -22.87
CA PHE A 161 -24.22 13.84 -21.72
C PHE A 161 -25.75 13.77 -21.73
N LEU A 162 -26.40 13.94 -22.89
CA LEU A 162 -27.86 13.96 -22.98
C LEU A 162 -28.49 12.63 -22.53
N ASN A 163 -27.84 11.51 -22.87
CA ASN A 163 -28.30 10.16 -22.54
C ASN A 163 -27.53 9.54 -21.37
N ALA A 164 -26.76 10.33 -20.62
CA ALA A 164 -26.03 9.85 -19.45
C ALA A 164 -26.98 9.57 -18.27
N GLU A 165 -26.53 8.76 -17.32
CA GLU A 165 -27.23 8.48 -16.03
C GLU A 165 -27.60 9.79 -15.29
N ARG A 166 -26.77 10.80 -15.42
CA ARG A 166 -27.05 12.19 -15.04
C ARG A 166 -26.96 13.05 -16.29
N GLY A 167 -28.09 13.31 -16.92
CA GLY A 167 -28.16 14.08 -18.17
C GLY A 167 -27.71 15.53 -17.99
N ALA A 168 -26.89 16.02 -18.91
CA ALA A 168 -26.49 17.42 -19.00
C ALA A 168 -26.44 17.86 -20.46
N ARG A 169 -26.80 19.14 -20.71
CA ARG A 169 -26.73 19.75 -22.04
C ARG A 169 -25.32 20.24 -22.42
N ALA A 170 -24.29 19.65 -21.83
CA ALA A 170 -22.92 20.02 -22.11
C ALA A 170 -22.38 19.28 -23.32
N LYS A 171 -21.80 20.02 -24.28
CA LYS A 171 -20.93 19.45 -25.31
C LYS A 171 -19.51 19.42 -24.78
N VAL A 172 -18.87 18.27 -24.85
CA VAL A 172 -17.51 18.05 -24.39
C VAL A 172 -16.66 17.45 -25.49
N GLU A 173 -15.38 17.69 -25.41
CA GLU A 173 -14.37 16.99 -26.22
C GLU A 173 -13.57 16.04 -25.31
N VAL A 174 -13.22 14.89 -25.85
CA VAL A 174 -12.16 14.05 -25.30
C VAL A 174 -10.85 14.56 -25.88
N VAL A 175 -10.03 15.11 -25.00
CA VAL A 175 -8.77 15.76 -25.36
C VAL A 175 -7.62 14.92 -24.84
N PHE A 176 -6.64 14.65 -25.68
CA PHE A 176 -5.39 13.98 -25.32
C PHE A 176 -4.23 14.95 -25.37
N VAL A 177 -3.54 15.13 -24.26
CA VAL A 177 -2.29 15.88 -24.18
C VAL A 177 -1.15 14.87 -24.14
N LYS A 178 -0.38 14.79 -25.24
CA LYS A 178 0.76 13.88 -25.35
C LYS A 178 1.93 14.41 -24.54
N ILE A 179 2.45 13.59 -23.65
CA ILE A 179 3.69 13.86 -22.91
C ILE A 179 4.70 12.79 -23.35
N GLU A 180 5.88 13.22 -23.74
CA GLU A 180 6.96 12.33 -24.17
C GLU A 180 8.03 12.28 -23.09
N ASN A 181 8.70 11.14 -22.97
CA ASN A 181 9.75 10.94 -21.98
C ASN A 181 10.86 12.01 -22.18
N GLU A 182 11.31 12.61 -21.10
CA GLU A 182 12.28 13.71 -21.03
C GLU A 182 13.58 13.44 -21.82
N ARG A 183 13.95 12.17 -22.00
CA ARG A 183 15.16 11.79 -22.74
C ARG A 183 15.09 12.06 -24.25
N TYR A 184 13.89 12.28 -24.78
CA TYR A 184 13.65 12.37 -26.23
C TYR A 184 12.83 13.60 -26.64
N SER A 185 12.56 14.53 -25.74
CA SER A 185 11.69 15.68 -26.01
C SER A 185 12.16 16.97 -25.34
N ASP A 186 11.82 18.10 -25.97
CA ASP A 186 12.08 19.46 -25.43
C ASP A 186 11.05 19.89 -24.35
N ASN A 187 10.24 18.96 -23.83
CA ASN A 187 9.24 19.28 -22.82
C ASN A 187 9.89 19.63 -21.48
N VAL A 188 9.32 20.59 -20.78
CA VAL A 188 9.67 20.86 -19.38
C VAL A 188 9.00 19.83 -18.48
N SER A 189 9.76 19.16 -17.62
CA SER A 189 9.18 18.21 -16.67
C SER A 189 8.30 18.93 -15.64
N ALA A 190 7.32 18.19 -15.08
CA ALA A 190 6.46 18.73 -14.03
C ALA A 190 7.28 19.13 -12.79
N PHE A 191 8.29 18.33 -12.48
CA PHE A 191 9.16 18.59 -11.34
C PHE A 191 10.08 19.81 -11.58
N ASP A 192 10.60 19.96 -12.80
CA ASP A 192 11.42 21.14 -13.14
C ASP A 192 10.60 22.42 -13.15
N LEU A 193 9.36 22.37 -13.69
CA LEU A 193 8.45 23.51 -13.63
C LEU A 193 8.14 23.90 -12.18
N PHE A 194 7.83 22.93 -11.33
CA PHE A 194 7.63 23.16 -9.90
C PHE A 194 8.84 23.82 -9.24
N LEU A 195 10.05 23.34 -9.53
CA LEU A 195 11.26 23.92 -8.98
C LEU A 195 11.52 25.34 -9.50
N ASP A 196 11.31 25.58 -10.79
CA ASP A 196 11.49 26.92 -11.40
C ASP A 196 10.46 27.94 -10.90
N GLU A 197 9.22 27.50 -10.60
CA GLU A 197 8.19 28.36 -10.01
C GLU A 197 8.42 28.63 -8.51
N ASN A 198 8.98 27.67 -7.76
CA ASN A 198 9.10 27.77 -6.31
C ASN A 198 10.54 28.02 -5.81
N PHE A 199 11.56 27.62 -6.60
CA PHE A 199 12.96 27.71 -6.20
C PHE A 199 13.83 28.15 -7.37
N ARG A 200 14.79 29.02 -7.09
CA ARG A 200 15.82 29.42 -8.06
C ARG A 200 17.18 28.88 -7.60
N PHE A 201 17.50 27.68 -7.76
CA PHE A 201 18.75 27.10 -7.30
C PHE A 201 19.29 25.75 -7.43
N ASP A 202 20.37 25.45 -6.65
CA ASP A 202 21.51 24.53 -6.78
C ASP A 202 22.05 24.02 -5.42
N ALA A 203 22.17 22.71 -5.08
CA ALA A 203 23.13 22.02 -4.20
C ALA A 203 22.73 20.79 -3.36
N THR A 204 23.70 20.02 -2.86
CA THR A 204 23.58 18.65 -2.31
C THR A 204 23.85 18.50 -0.81
N SER A 205 23.16 17.53 -0.13
CA SER A 205 23.63 16.84 1.10
C SER A 205 22.81 15.60 1.45
N LYS A 206 23.37 14.66 2.23
CA LYS A 206 22.74 13.37 2.60
C LYS A 206 21.83 13.46 3.85
N PHE A 207 20.69 12.72 3.82
CA PHE A 207 19.67 12.67 4.86
C PHE A 207 19.88 11.46 5.80
N ASN A 208 19.80 11.67 7.13
CA ASN A 208 19.88 10.58 8.11
C ASN A 208 18.50 10.17 8.60
N GLN A 209 17.97 9.07 8.05
CA GLN A 209 16.63 8.55 8.35
C GLN A 209 16.49 7.96 9.76
N GLU A 210 17.56 7.40 10.35
CA GLU A 210 17.49 6.75 11.67
C GLU A 210 17.29 7.77 12.80
N ALA A 211 18.02 8.88 12.76
CA ALA A 211 17.87 9.95 13.76
C ALA A 211 16.46 10.56 13.74
N GLN A 212 15.85 10.64 12.56
CA GLN A 212 14.50 11.18 12.41
C GLN A 212 13.43 10.21 12.90
N ARG A 213 13.60 8.90 12.67
CA ARG A 213 12.71 7.86 13.25
C ARG A 213 12.71 7.90 14.79
N GLU A 214 13.87 8.02 15.40
CA GLU A 214 13.95 8.11 16.86
C GLU A 214 13.30 9.39 17.43
N ARG A 215 13.38 10.51 16.70
CA ARG A 215 12.68 11.75 17.06
C ARG A 215 11.16 11.58 17.02
N ILE A 216 10.63 11.06 15.89
CA ILE A 216 9.20 10.81 15.71
C ILE A 216 8.68 9.90 16.84
N LYS A 217 9.41 8.85 17.18
CA LYS A 217 9.04 7.93 18.27
C LYS A 217 8.88 8.66 19.60
N LYS A 218 9.82 9.54 19.96
CA LYS A 218 9.79 10.28 21.23
C LYS A 218 8.62 11.26 21.32
N GLU A 219 8.31 11.93 20.22
CA GLU A 219 7.24 12.94 20.17
C GLU A 219 5.83 12.30 20.18
N LEU A 220 5.66 11.10 19.60
CA LEU A 220 4.39 10.38 19.56
C LEU A 220 3.98 9.68 20.87
N ILE A 221 4.93 9.40 21.78
CA ILE A 221 4.65 8.68 23.05
C ILE A 221 3.60 9.41 23.92
N ASN A 222 3.47 10.73 23.80
CA ASN A 222 2.60 11.55 24.63
C ASN A 222 1.33 12.04 23.94
N SER A 223 1.03 11.61 22.71
CA SER A 223 -0.10 12.16 21.93
C SER A 223 -1.40 11.38 22.15
N LYS A 224 -2.51 12.12 22.35
CA LYS A 224 -3.86 11.53 22.46
C LYS A 224 -4.45 11.06 21.12
N ASN A 225 -4.02 11.66 20.02
CA ASN A 225 -4.44 11.29 18.67
C ASN A 225 -3.20 11.01 17.80
N TYR A 226 -2.95 9.73 17.56
CA TYR A 226 -1.75 9.27 16.85
C TYR A 226 -1.65 9.84 15.43
N ILE A 227 -2.74 9.80 14.65
CA ILE A 227 -2.75 10.24 13.24
C ILE A 227 -2.52 11.75 13.14
N GLU A 228 -3.26 12.54 13.91
CA GLU A 228 -3.12 14.01 13.89
C GLU A 228 -1.70 14.43 14.23
N SER A 229 -1.17 13.90 15.33
CA SER A 229 0.20 14.20 15.75
C SER A 229 1.25 13.77 14.72
N LEU A 230 1.05 12.63 14.07
CA LEU A 230 1.96 12.16 13.03
C LEU A 230 1.92 13.06 11.79
N VAL A 231 0.74 13.57 11.41
CA VAL A 231 0.57 14.51 10.30
C VAL A 231 1.14 15.89 10.64
N GLU A 232 0.94 16.40 11.86
CA GLU A 232 1.55 17.66 12.31
C GLU A 232 3.08 17.60 12.28
N LEU A 233 3.67 16.51 12.74
CA LEU A 233 5.11 16.28 12.67
C LEU A 233 5.62 16.23 11.23
N TYR A 234 4.91 15.53 10.35
CA TYR A 234 5.22 15.50 8.93
C TYR A 234 5.20 16.89 8.31
N GLN A 235 4.16 17.67 8.58
CA GLN A 235 4.02 19.04 8.06
C GLN A 235 5.13 19.95 8.55
N ALA A 236 5.49 19.87 9.84
CA ALA A 236 6.59 20.64 10.41
C ALA A 236 7.95 20.26 9.78
N ASP A 237 8.20 18.97 9.59
CA ASP A 237 9.43 18.49 8.95
C ASP A 237 9.50 18.87 7.47
N MET A 238 8.37 18.80 6.75
CA MET A 238 8.27 19.24 5.35
C MET A 238 8.50 20.74 5.23
N GLN A 239 7.86 21.55 6.07
CA GLN A 239 8.05 23.00 6.08
C GLN A 239 9.51 23.38 6.36
N LYS A 240 10.15 22.71 7.33
CA LYS A 240 11.56 22.90 7.63
C LYS A 240 12.45 22.52 6.44
N LEU A 241 12.15 21.41 5.76
CA LEU A 241 12.86 20.97 4.55
C LEU A 241 12.75 22.04 3.45
N MET A 242 11.53 22.52 3.18
CA MET A 242 11.27 23.54 2.16
C MET A 242 11.93 24.87 2.50
N SER A 243 11.89 25.32 3.77
CA SER A 243 12.56 26.56 4.21
C SER A 243 14.08 26.50 4.05
N ASN A 244 14.69 25.34 4.34
CA ASN A 244 16.12 25.15 4.14
C ASN A 244 16.51 25.26 2.65
N PHE A 245 15.68 24.68 1.77
CA PHE A 245 15.92 24.79 0.33
C PHE A 245 15.69 26.22 -0.19
N GLN A 246 14.68 26.93 0.32
CA GLN A 246 14.47 28.35 0.00
C GLN A 246 15.67 29.22 0.43
N ALA A 247 16.22 28.96 1.62
CA ALA A 247 17.41 29.69 2.09
C ALA A 247 18.64 29.45 1.19
N ILE A 248 18.87 28.20 0.79
CA ILE A 248 19.93 27.86 -0.18
C ILE A 248 19.62 28.52 -1.52
N ALA A 249 18.38 28.53 -1.92
CA ALA A 249 17.85 29.10 -3.14
C ALA A 249 18.04 30.62 -3.22
N SER A 250 18.13 31.32 -2.14
CA SER A 250 18.38 32.77 -2.09
C SER A 250 19.86 33.14 -2.21
N LEU A 251 20.79 32.18 -2.22
CA LEU A 251 22.20 32.43 -2.42
C LEU A 251 22.51 32.77 -3.90
N ASP A 252 23.52 33.58 -4.11
CA ASP A 252 23.96 33.95 -5.45
C ASP A 252 24.44 32.73 -6.23
N SER A 253 24.05 32.63 -7.51
CA SER A 253 24.39 31.50 -8.38
C SER A 253 25.91 31.39 -8.62
N GLU A 254 26.64 32.50 -8.65
CA GLU A 254 28.09 32.51 -8.82
C GLU A 254 28.79 31.92 -7.59
N ILE A 255 28.30 32.25 -6.38
CA ILE A 255 28.82 31.68 -5.13
C ILE A 255 28.56 30.17 -5.07
N LEU A 256 27.39 29.73 -5.52
CA LEU A 256 27.04 28.31 -5.53
C LEU A 256 27.93 27.52 -6.51
N GLU A 257 28.24 28.06 -7.66
CA GLU A 257 29.16 27.45 -8.62
C GLU A 257 30.61 27.42 -8.11
N GLU A 258 31.08 28.48 -7.46
CA GLU A 258 32.41 28.52 -6.84
C GLU A 258 32.61 27.43 -5.77
N ILE A 259 31.58 27.13 -5.00
CA ILE A 259 31.63 26.04 -4.01
C ILE A 259 31.27 24.64 -4.59
N GLY A 260 31.17 24.54 -5.92
CA GLY A 260 31.03 23.27 -6.64
C GLY A 260 29.61 22.68 -6.66
N PHE A 261 28.60 23.48 -6.39
CA PHE A 261 27.21 23.04 -6.42
C PHE A 261 26.56 23.21 -7.80
N LYS A 262 26.04 22.11 -8.35
CA LYS A 262 25.33 22.10 -9.63
C LYS A 262 23.80 22.05 -9.43
N LYS A 263 23.08 22.81 -10.24
CA LYS A 263 21.60 22.95 -10.23
C LYS A 263 20.85 21.61 -10.25
N GLU A 264 21.21 20.73 -11.16
CA GLU A 264 20.60 19.41 -11.26
C GLU A 264 20.80 18.54 -10.03
N THR A 265 21.92 18.68 -9.35
CA THR A 265 22.21 17.90 -8.14
C THR A 265 21.30 18.32 -6.98
N LEU A 266 20.98 19.62 -6.87
CA LEU A 266 20.01 20.11 -5.90
C LEU A 266 18.60 19.57 -6.21
N ARG A 267 18.14 19.69 -7.45
CA ARG A 267 16.83 19.20 -7.89
C ARG A 267 16.63 17.74 -7.51
N LYS A 268 17.61 16.89 -7.83
CA LYS A 268 17.59 15.46 -7.46
C LYS A 268 17.57 15.27 -5.93
N SER A 269 18.33 16.06 -5.20
CA SER A 269 18.40 15.97 -3.73
C SER A 269 17.09 16.40 -3.06
N ILE A 270 16.44 17.47 -3.55
CA ILE A 270 15.13 17.93 -3.05
C ILE A 270 14.09 16.83 -3.28
N ARG A 271 13.99 16.32 -4.52
CA ARG A 271 13.06 15.25 -4.88
C ARG A 271 13.26 14.03 -3.98
N SER A 272 14.47 13.53 -3.90
CA SER A 272 14.80 12.36 -3.06
C SER A 272 14.49 12.58 -1.58
N ARG A 273 14.62 13.81 -1.06
CA ARG A 273 14.29 14.11 0.34
C ARG A 273 12.80 14.23 0.60
N ILE A 274 12.04 14.82 -0.32
CA ILE A 274 10.57 14.88 -0.24
C ILE A 274 10.02 13.45 -0.26
N GLU A 275 10.47 12.63 -1.20
CA GLU A 275 10.08 11.22 -1.31
C GLU A 275 10.50 10.42 -0.07
N GLY A 276 11.73 10.60 0.39
CA GLY A 276 12.25 9.94 1.59
C GLY A 276 11.48 10.32 2.86
N LEU A 277 11.07 11.58 3.00
CA LEU A 277 10.27 12.04 4.13
C LEU A 277 8.86 11.44 4.09
N LYS A 278 8.18 11.47 2.95
CA LYS A 278 6.87 10.83 2.78
C LYS A 278 6.93 9.34 3.14
N ASN A 279 7.90 8.62 2.59
CA ASN A 279 8.07 7.20 2.84
C ASN A 279 8.35 6.89 4.32
N LEU A 280 9.12 7.73 5.01
CA LEU A 280 9.40 7.59 6.43
C LEU A 280 8.13 7.62 7.27
N TYR A 281 7.26 8.60 7.04
CA TYR A 281 6.01 8.77 7.79
C TYR A 281 4.98 7.68 7.45
N TRP A 282 4.88 7.28 6.19
CA TRP A 282 4.06 6.13 5.80
C TRP A 282 4.54 4.83 6.44
N GLN A 283 5.86 4.56 6.48
CA GLN A 283 6.41 3.40 7.17
C GLN A 283 6.09 3.40 8.66
N GLU A 284 6.22 4.56 9.33
CA GLU A 284 5.90 4.67 10.74
C GLU A 284 4.42 4.37 11.01
N LEU A 285 3.51 4.88 10.15
CA LEU A 285 2.09 4.57 10.21
C LEU A 285 1.83 3.07 10.05
N PHE A 286 2.34 2.44 8.98
CA PHE A 286 2.12 1.01 8.70
C PHE A 286 2.72 0.09 9.77
N ASN A 287 3.77 0.54 10.46
CA ASN A 287 4.41 -0.25 11.51
C ASN A 287 3.75 -0.12 12.89
N ARG A 288 2.95 0.93 13.13
CA ARG A 288 2.44 1.22 14.47
C ARG A 288 0.95 1.49 14.57
N TYR A 289 0.28 1.82 13.47
CA TYR A 289 -1.14 2.12 13.52
C TYR A 289 -1.92 0.83 13.77
N GLU A 290 -2.52 0.72 14.98
CA GLU A 290 -3.15 -0.49 15.49
C GLU A 290 -4.21 -1.08 14.54
N PRO A 291 -5.11 -0.30 13.91
CA PRO A 291 -6.06 -0.85 12.95
C PRO A 291 -5.43 -1.61 11.78
N ILE A 292 -4.19 -1.28 11.43
CA ILE A 292 -3.41 -2.01 10.40
C ILE A 292 -2.63 -3.16 11.04
N THR A 293 -1.88 -2.90 12.10
CA THR A 293 -0.96 -3.88 12.69
C THR A 293 -1.67 -5.05 13.36
N SER A 294 -2.91 -4.85 13.82
CA SER A 294 -3.72 -5.92 14.42
C SER A 294 -4.33 -6.89 13.42
N LYS A 295 -4.34 -6.57 12.12
CA LYS A 295 -5.02 -7.34 11.07
C LYS A 295 -4.09 -7.95 10.04
N PHE A 296 -2.87 -7.41 9.91
CA PHE A 296 -1.93 -7.81 8.86
C PHE A 296 -0.57 -8.23 9.43
N ILE A 297 -0.06 -9.35 8.93
CA ILE A 297 1.31 -9.80 9.24
C ILE A 297 2.33 -8.82 8.64
N SER A 298 3.54 -8.76 9.24
CA SER A 298 4.60 -7.81 8.88
C SER A 298 4.98 -7.88 7.41
N ASN A 299 5.24 -9.07 6.88
CA ASN A 299 5.60 -9.28 5.47
C ASN A 299 4.52 -8.76 4.49
N TYR A 300 3.25 -8.91 4.84
CA TYR A 300 2.15 -8.42 4.01
C TYR A 300 2.06 -6.88 4.04
N ARG A 301 2.24 -6.27 5.22
CA ARG A 301 2.32 -4.81 5.35
C ARG A 301 3.46 -4.23 4.52
N ASP A 302 4.64 -4.86 4.57
CA ASP A 302 5.81 -4.43 3.81
C ASP A 302 5.58 -4.55 2.28
N LYS A 303 4.97 -5.66 1.80
CA LYS A 303 4.59 -5.84 0.39
C LYS A 303 3.64 -4.75 -0.11
N ILE A 304 2.61 -4.42 0.67
CA ILE A 304 1.66 -3.37 0.28
C ILE A 304 2.32 -2.00 0.38
N PHE A 305 3.10 -1.73 1.41
CA PHE A 305 3.85 -0.48 1.52
C PHE A 305 4.77 -0.29 0.32
N GLU A 306 5.51 -1.30 -0.10
CA GLU A 306 6.35 -1.27 -1.29
C GLU A 306 5.52 -0.97 -2.55
N LYS A 307 4.36 -1.59 -2.70
CA LYS A 307 3.44 -1.32 -3.81
C LYS A 307 2.90 0.11 -3.81
N LEU A 308 2.67 0.70 -2.63
CA LEU A 308 2.19 2.08 -2.48
C LEU A 308 3.31 3.12 -2.60
N SER A 309 4.53 2.80 -2.16
CA SER A 309 5.67 3.72 -2.15
C SER A 309 6.44 3.75 -3.46
N SER A 310 6.52 2.61 -4.18
CA SER A 310 7.24 2.52 -5.45
C SER A 310 6.56 3.34 -6.55
N ARG A 311 7.08 4.52 -6.88
CA ARG A 311 6.66 5.43 -7.96
C ARG A 311 5.39 6.26 -7.74
N LYS A 312 4.64 6.10 -6.62
CA LYS A 312 3.31 6.75 -6.46
C LYS A 312 3.27 7.85 -5.40
N ASN A 313 4.23 7.89 -4.50
CA ASN A 313 4.46 8.95 -3.48
C ASN A 313 3.20 9.61 -2.94
N ILE A 314 2.33 8.82 -2.30
CA ILE A 314 1.06 9.31 -1.75
C ILE A 314 1.32 10.41 -0.72
N ASP A 315 0.63 11.54 -0.85
CA ASP A 315 0.77 12.66 0.07
C ASP A 315 0.29 12.27 1.48
N PHE A 316 1.11 12.60 2.47
CA PHE A 316 0.85 12.24 3.86
C PHE A 316 -0.10 13.27 4.50
N SER A 317 -1.39 13.00 4.41
CA SER A 317 -2.47 13.83 4.97
C SER A 317 -3.49 12.96 5.71
N ILE A 318 -4.23 13.55 6.65
CA ILE A 318 -5.26 12.85 7.42
C ILE A 318 -6.24 12.12 6.51
N GLY A 319 -6.75 12.82 5.48
CA GLY A 319 -7.71 12.24 4.54
C GLY A 319 -7.14 11.04 3.75
N ASN A 320 -5.89 11.14 3.30
CA ASN A 320 -5.23 10.06 2.56
C ASN A 320 -4.93 8.87 3.48
N ILE A 321 -4.53 9.12 4.73
CA ILE A 321 -4.31 8.07 5.73
C ILE A 321 -5.60 7.27 5.94
N TYR A 322 -6.73 7.95 6.15
CA TYR A 322 -8.01 7.25 6.31
C TYR A 322 -8.44 6.51 5.05
N ALA A 323 -8.31 7.13 3.87
CA ALA A 323 -8.66 6.49 2.60
C ALA A 323 -7.84 5.21 2.35
N ILE A 324 -6.52 5.27 2.56
CA ILE A 324 -5.62 4.12 2.43
C ILE A 324 -5.92 3.06 3.49
N THR A 325 -6.14 3.46 4.74
CA THR A 325 -6.48 2.51 5.82
C THR A 325 -7.79 1.78 5.52
N ILE A 326 -8.83 2.49 5.07
CA ILE A 326 -10.10 1.88 4.69
C ILE A 326 -9.93 0.94 3.51
N TRP A 327 -9.18 1.35 2.47
CA TRP A 327 -8.89 0.49 1.32
C TRP A 327 -8.12 -0.76 1.74
N PHE A 328 -7.13 -0.61 2.61
CA PHE A 328 -6.34 -1.69 3.16
C PHE A 328 -7.22 -2.69 3.91
N LEU A 329 -8.08 -2.21 4.82
CA LEU A 329 -8.98 -3.04 5.61
C LEU A 329 -10.05 -3.73 4.76
N LYS A 330 -10.53 -3.10 3.67
CA LYS A 330 -11.46 -3.73 2.71
C LYS A 330 -10.83 -4.93 1.99
N ASN A 331 -9.53 -4.86 1.70
CA ASN A 331 -8.81 -5.94 1.05
C ASN A 331 -8.37 -7.03 2.04
N ALA A 332 -8.33 -6.74 3.34
CA ALA A 332 -7.84 -7.63 4.38
C ALA A 332 -8.48 -9.02 4.35
N SER A 333 -9.80 -9.08 4.27
CA SER A 333 -10.53 -10.35 4.30
C SER A 333 -10.23 -11.27 3.10
N ASN A 334 -9.93 -10.69 1.94
CA ASN A 334 -9.54 -11.48 0.76
C ASN A 334 -8.11 -12.03 0.90
N ASP A 335 -7.26 -11.28 1.60
CA ASP A 335 -5.83 -11.54 1.69
C ASP A 335 -5.44 -12.33 2.96
N PHE A 336 -6.38 -12.58 3.88
CA PHE A 336 -6.12 -13.41 5.07
C PHE A 336 -5.66 -14.82 4.70
N GLY A 337 -6.20 -15.39 3.62
CA GLY A 337 -5.74 -16.67 3.11
C GLY A 337 -4.28 -16.65 2.70
N GLU A 338 -3.85 -15.66 1.94
CA GLU A 338 -2.44 -15.49 1.52
C GLU A 338 -1.53 -15.24 2.72
N GLN A 339 -1.95 -14.42 3.68
CA GLN A 339 -1.20 -14.16 4.90
C GLN A 339 -1.01 -15.43 5.73
N LEU A 340 -2.06 -16.22 5.90
CA LEU A 340 -2.00 -17.51 6.59
C LEU A 340 -1.07 -18.47 5.87
N LEU A 341 -1.13 -18.53 4.53
CA LEU A 341 -0.24 -19.36 3.74
C LEU A 341 1.22 -18.92 3.85
N ASP A 342 1.51 -17.63 3.76
CA ASP A 342 2.87 -17.10 3.95
C ASP A 342 3.41 -17.45 5.35
N PHE A 343 2.59 -17.31 6.38
CA PHE A 343 2.94 -17.69 7.75
C PHE A 343 3.15 -19.20 7.90
N TYR A 344 2.22 -20.01 7.38
CA TYR A 344 2.33 -21.48 7.39
C TYR A 344 3.59 -21.96 6.65
N LEU A 345 3.86 -21.45 5.44
CA LEU A 345 5.03 -21.81 4.65
C LEU A 345 6.35 -21.40 5.32
N PHE A 346 6.34 -20.30 6.11
CA PHE A 346 7.46 -19.96 6.95
C PHE A 346 7.67 -20.98 8.08
N LEU A 347 6.61 -21.42 8.76
CA LEU A 347 6.71 -22.48 9.77
C LEU A 347 7.16 -23.82 9.15
N ALA A 348 6.70 -24.13 7.94
CA ALA A 348 6.98 -25.34 7.19
C ALA A 348 8.36 -25.34 6.49
N GLU A 349 9.25 -24.38 6.77
CA GLU A 349 10.60 -24.39 6.23
C GLU A 349 11.38 -25.65 6.67
N ARG A 350 12.15 -26.23 5.76
CA ARG A 350 12.84 -27.52 5.95
C ARG A 350 13.60 -27.62 7.28
N ASP A 351 14.35 -26.60 7.61
CA ASP A 351 15.21 -26.62 8.81
C ASP A 351 14.40 -26.52 10.09
N ASN A 352 13.22 -25.89 10.06
CA ASN A 352 12.28 -25.88 11.17
C ASN A 352 11.64 -27.26 11.37
N LEU A 353 11.30 -27.96 10.29
CA LEU A 353 10.66 -29.28 10.32
C LEU A 353 11.58 -30.38 10.82
N ARG A 354 12.87 -30.31 10.50
CA ARG A 354 13.85 -31.33 10.87
C ARG A 354 14.09 -31.45 12.38
N ALA A 355 13.80 -30.41 13.13
CA ALA A 355 14.07 -30.37 14.57
C ALA A 355 13.21 -31.34 15.39
N TYR A 356 12.01 -31.66 14.93
CA TYR A 356 11.11 -32.62 15.58
C TYR A 356 10.60 -33.66 14.57
N LYS A 357 10.76 -34.94 14.90
CA LYS A 357 10.31 -36.06 14.04
C LYS A 357 8.77 -36.05 13.83
N SER A 358 8.01 -35.51 14.78
CA SER A 358 6.55 -35.39 14.67
C SER A 358 6.06 -34.49 13.53
N ASN A 359 6.91 -33.60 13.03
CA ASN A 359 6.62 -32.79 11.86
C ASN A 359 6.74 -33.54 10.52
N ILE A 360 7.19 -34.79 10.51
CA ILE A 360 7.42 -35.59 9.30
C ILE A 360 6.15 -36.36 8.94
N LYS A 361 5.10 -35.63 8.59
CA LYS A 361 3.87 -36.20 7.98
C LYS A 361 3.74 -35.75 6.53
N PHE A 362 4.80 -36.01 5.73
CA PHE A 362 4.77 -35.86 4.29
C PHE A 362 4.48 -37.20 3.64
N THR A 363 3.83 -37.18 2.48
CA THR A 363 3.57 -38.37 1.67
C THR A 363 4.84 -38.99 1.08
N SER A 364 5.93 -38.20 0.98
CA SER A 364 7.25 -38.68 0.54
C SER A 364 8.37 -38.07 1.37
N ASP A 365 9.57 -38.68 1.30
CA ASP A 365 10.79 -38.20 1.98
C ASP A 365 11.61 -37.19 1.14
N GLU A 366 11.19 -36.87 -0.07
CA GLU A 366 11.89 -36.01 -1.03
C GLU A 366 12.13 -34.61 -0.50
N TRP A 367 11.19 -34.07 0.31
CA TRP A 367 11.31 -32.74 0.92
C TRP A 367 12.60 -32.55 1.75
N LYS A 368 13.17 -33.62 2.28
CA LYS A 368 14.40 -33.59 3.09
C LYS A 368 15.62 -33.08 2.31
N TYR A 369 15.58 -33.20 0.99
CA TYR A 369 16.67 -32.85 0.08
C TYR A 369 16.41 -31.55 -0.68
N MET A 370 15.20 -30.99 -0.60
CA MET A 370 14.81 -29.75 -1.26
C MET A 370 15.39 -28.52 -0.54
N ARG A 371 15.72 -27.46 -1.28
CA ARG A 371 15.98 -26.13 -0.71
C ARG A 371 14.68 -25.48 -0.25
N SER A 372 14.76 -24.44 0.60
CA SER A 372 13.56 -23.80 1.18
C SER A 372 12.61 -23.22 0.12
N ASP A 373 13.14 -22.61 -0.92
CA ASP A 373 12.37 -22.10 -2.06
C ASP A 373 11.75 -23.21 -2.92
N GLU A 374 12.48 -24.29 -3.13
CA GLU A 374 12.00 -25.50 -3.81
C GLU A 374 10.87 -26.17 -3.00
N LEU A 375 11.05 -26.31 -1.70
CA LEU A 375 10.02 -26.88 -0.82
C LEU A 375 8.74 -26.01 -0.79
N LYS A 376 8.87 -24.69 -0.72
CA LYS A 376 7.71 -23.78 -0.80
C LYS A 376 6.96 -23.93 -2.12
N ASN A 377 7.67 -24.03 -3.23
CA ASN A 377 7.06 -24.26 -4.53
C ASN A 377 6.43 -25.65 -4.64
N PHE A 378 7.07 -26.67 -4.09
CA PHE A 378 6.54 -28.04 -4.02
C PHE A 378 5.24 -28.07 -3.22
N LEU A 379 5.21 -27.50 -2.00
CA LEU A 379 4.01 -27.43 -1.17
C LEU A 379 2.85 -26.65 -1.81
N ARG A 380 3.15 -25.65 -2.67
CA ARG A 380 2.13 -24.88 -3.39
C ARG A 380 1.60 -25.55 -4.66
N LYS A 381 2.42 -26.33 -5.35
CA LYS A 381 2.12 -26.85 -6.69
C LYS A 381 1.70 -28.32 -6.70
N GLU A 382 2.28 -29.13 -5.82
CA GLU A 382 2.04 -30.57 -5.79
C GLU A 382 0.80 -30.88 -4.93
N LYS A 383 -0.28 -31.34 -5.57
CA LYS A 383 -1.57 -31.66 -4.91
C LYS A 383 -1.44 -32.74 -3.83
N ASP A 384 -0.41 -33.56 -3.88
CA ASP A 384 -0.16 -34.66 -2.94
C ASP A 384 0.89 -34.32 -1.87
N ALA A 385 1.48 -33.12 -1.92
CA ALA A 385 2.46 -32.66 -0.94
C ALA A 385 1.77 -32.23 0.37
N ARG A 386 1.25 -33.18 1.13
CA ARG A 386 0.54 -32.94 2.38
C ARG A 386 1.50 -32.82 3.55
N ALA A 387 1.43 -31.74 4.29
CA ALA A 387 2.20 -31.55 5.51
C ALA A 387 1.29 -31.07 6.64
N SER A 388 1.36 -31.72 7.79
CA SER A 388 0.80 -31.20 9.03
C SER A 388 1.92 -30.87 10.01
N LEU A 389 1.87 -29.67 10.61
CA LEU A 389 2.86 -29.21 11.57
C LEU A 389 2.50 -29.66 12.98
N ASP A 390 3.50 -30.08 13.76
CA ASP A 390 3.35 -30.26 15.21
C ASP A 390 3.29 -28.88 15.89
N TYR A 391 2.72 -28.84 17.09
CA TYR A 391 2.64 -27.61 17.90
C TYR A 391 4.02 -27.16 18.44
N ARG A 392 5.07 -27.96 18.31
CA ARG A 392 6.44 -27.68 18.74
C ARG A 392 7.35 -27.49 17.53
N LEU A 393 7.98 -26.32 17.42
CA LEU A 393 8.89 -25.99 16.33
C LEU A 393 10.19 -25.38 16.88
N VAL A 394 11.26 -25.49 16.07
CA VAL A 394 12.51 -24.77 16.28
C VAL A 394 12.76 -23.89 15.07
N LEU A 395 12.64 -22.60 15.22
CA LEU A 395 12.86 -21.62 14.16
C LEU A 395 14.34 -21.26 14.14
N SER A 396 15.06 -21.68 13.09
CA SER A 396 16.52 -21.58 13.02
C SER A 396 17.05 -20.70 11.89
N GLN A 397 16.26 -20.44 10.84
CA GLN A 397 16.73 -19.74 9.63
C GLN A 397 16.87 -18.23 9.78
N LYS A 398 16.09 -17.61 10.66
CA LYS A 398 16.16 -16.17 10.93
C LYS A 398 16.89 -15.95 12.25
N ARG A 399 17.81 -15.01 12.29
CA ARG A 399 18.47 -14.62 13.54
C ARG A 399 17.45 -13.97 14.48
N PHE A 400 16.81 -14.77 15.33
CA PHE A 400 15.81 -14.29 16.29
C PHE A 400 16.41 -13.59 17.51
N VAL A 401 17.70 -13.81 17.78
CA VAL A 401 18.38 -13.24 18.95
C VAL A 401 19.54 -12.37 18.49
N GLU A 402 19.56 -11.14 18.98
CA GLU A 402 20.70 -10.24 18.95
C GLU A 402 21.44 -10.30 20.29
N THR A 403 22.78 -10.23 20.26
CA THR A 403 23.60 -10.16 21.47
C THR A 403 24.41 -8.87 21.47
N ASN A 404 24.52 -8.22 22.64
CA ASN A 404 25.41 -7.08 22.79
C ASN A 404 26.84 -7.56 23.17
N TYR A 405 27.76 -6.60 23.25
CA TYR A 405 29.15 -6.84 23.64
C TYR A 405 29.29 -7.55 25.01
N TYR A 406 28.34 -7.31 25.93
CA TYR A 406 28.32 -7.93 27.26
C TYR A 406 27.62 -9.28 27.31
N GLY A 407 27.18 -9.83 26.16
CA GLY A 407 26.52 -11.13 26.07
C GLY A 407 25.05 -11.15 26.48
N ALA A 408 24.42 -10.00 26.69
CA ALA A 408 22.97 -9.94 26.89
C ALA A 408 22.24 -10.21 25.58
N CYS A 409 21.13 -10.96 25.65
CA CYS A 409 20.32 -11.37 24.50
C CYS A 409 19.10 -10.44 24.36
N PHE A 410 18.73 -10.10 23.13
CA PHE A 410 17.58 -9.27 22.81
C PHE A 410 16.79 -9.87 21.63
N LEU A 411 15.50 -9.55 21.55
CA LEU A 411 14.69 -9.87 20.40
C LEU A 411 15.21 -9.11 19.16
N SER A 412 15.52 -9.84 18.10
CA SER A 412 15.79 -9.23 16.80
C SER A 412 14.51 -8.68 16.17
N TYR A 413 14.63 -7.90 15.10
CA TYR A 413 13.49 -7.49 14.28
C TYR A 413 12.66 -8.68 13.81
N SER A 414 13.30 -9.75 13.33
CA SER A 414 12.61 -10.95 12.86
C SER A 414 11.84 -11.68 13.98
N ALA A 415 12.35 -11.65 15.22
CA ALA A 415 11.64 -12.22 16.36
C ALA A 415 10.40 -11.40 16.73
N VAL A 416 10.55 -10.08 16.75
CA VAL A 416 9.43 -9.16 17.02
C VAL A 416 8.33 -9.30 15.97
N ASP A 417 8.71 -9.33 14.69
CA ASP A 417 7.77 -9.54 13.59
C ASP A 417 7.03 -10.87 13.75
N PHE A 418 7.75 -11.96 13.98
CA PHE A 418 7.15 -13.28 14.17
C PHE A 418 6.17 -13.33 15.36
N LEU A 419 6.55 -12.75 16.50
CA LEU A 419 5.70 -12.74 17.70
C LEU A 419 4.45 -11.85 17.52
N ASN A 420 4.54 -10.79 16.74
CA ASN A 420 3.38 -9.99 16.35
C ASN A 420 2.52 -10.74 15.33
N ASP A 421 3.14 -11.36 14.33
CA ASP A 421 2.44 -12.05 13.23
C ASP A 421 1.62 -13.25 13.73
N ILE A 422 2.13 -14.04 14.68
CA ILE A 422 1.36 -15.17 15.24
C ILE A 422 0.11 -14.69 15.99
N GLN A 423 0.17 -13.52 16.64
CA GLN A 423 -1.01 -12.92 17.27
C GLN A 423 -2.05 -12.49 16.22
N VAL A 424 -1.59 -11.94 15.08
CA VAL A 424 -2.47 -11.56 13.97
C VAL A 424 -3.13 -12.80 13.36
N VAL A 425 -2.35 -13.83 13.06
CA VAL A 425 -2.87 -15.10 12.51
C VAL A 425 -3.89 -15.73 13.46
N ALA A 426 -3.61 -15.77 14.75
CA ALA A 426 -4.54 -16.31 15.73
C ALA A 426 -5.87 -15.53 15.74
N ARG A 427 -5.83 -14.19 15.73
CA ARG A 427 -7.06 -13.37 15.65
C ARG A 427 -7.84 -13.62 14.36
N ASN A 428 -7.15 -13.72 13.24
CA ASN A 428 -7.78 -13.96 11.94
C ASN A 428 -8.41 -15.37 11.85
N LEU A 429 -7.94 -16.31 12.68
CA LEU A 429 -8.53 -17.64 12.87
C LEU A 429 -9.61 -17.67 13.99
N GLY A 430 -9.95 -16.53 14.59
CA GLY A 430 -11.03 -16.40 15.56
C GLY A 430 -10.63 -16.61 17.02
N PHE A 431 -9.33 -16.66 17.34
CA PHE A 431 -8.85 -16.75 18.71
C PHE A 431 -8.85 -15.37 19.38
N ALA A 432 -9.33 -15.29 20.59
CA ALA A 432 -9.29 -14.09 21.41
C ALA A 432 -7.86 -13.93 22.00
N VAL A 433 -7.08 -13.00 21.46
CA VAL A 433 -5.67 -12.81 21.83
C VAL A 433 -5.50 -11.55 22.68
N ASN A 434 -4.83 -11.69 23.81
CA ASN A 434 -4.40 -10.55 24.61
C ASN A 434 -3.29 -9.81 23.86
N ASN A 435 -3.49 -8.51 23.59
CA ASN A 435 -2.58 -7.72 22.77
C ASN A 435 -1.26 -7.47 23.54
N GLN A 436 -0.27 -8.29 23.26
CA GLN A 436 1.08 -8.07 23.78
C GLN A 436 1.90 -7.35 22.70
N GLU A 437 2.37 -6.15 23.02
CA GLU A 437 3.16 -5.36 22.09
C GLU A 437 4.62 -5.79 22.11
N PHE A 438 5.11 -6.25 20.95
CA PHE A 438 6.52 -6.46 20.67
C PHE A 438 7.00 -5.36 19.71
N LYS A 439 8.03 -4.59 20.12
CA LYS A 439 8.50 -3.42 19.36
C LYS A 439 9.78 -3.74 18.60
N ARG A 440 9.81 -3.37 17.32
CA ARG A 440 11.01 -3.48 16.48
C ARG A 440 12.17 -2.67 17.08
N GLY A 441 13.37 -3.28 17.12
CA GLY A 441 14.60 -2.61 17.57
C GLY A 441 14.66 -2.29 19.06
N TYR A 442 13.82 -2.92 19.85
CA TYR A 442 13.76 -2.68 21.28
C TYR A 442 14.84 -3.50 22.01
N ARG A 443 15.87 -2.82 22.54
CA ARG A 443 17.02 -3.42 23.24
C ARG A 443 16.99 -3.18 24.75
N GLU A 444 15.91 -2.63 25.30
CA GLU A 444 15.88 -2.23 26.73
C GLU A 444 15.65 -3.40 27.68
N TYR A 445 15.11 -4.52 27.19
CA TYR A 445 14.86 -5.70 28.03
C TYR A 445 15.71 -6.88 27.55
N PRO A 446 16.81 -7.18 28.26
CA PRO A 446 17.58 -8.38 28.02
C PRO A 446 16.76 -9.62 28.34
N ILE A 447 16.88 -10.65 27.52
CA ILE A 447 16.20 -11.92 27.68
C ILE A 447 17.24 -12.95 28.12
N CYS A 448 16.90 -13.75 29.15
CA CYS A 448 17.75 -14.86 29.55
C CYS A 448 17.63 -16.02 28.55
N SER A 449 18.78 -16.55 28.08
CA SER A 449 18.80 -17.68 27.17
C SER A 449 18.14 -18.91 27.82
N GLY A 450 17.12 -19.48 27.11
CA GLY A 450 16.36 -20.63 27.60
C GLY A 450 15.20 -20.30 28.56
N GLU A 451 15.02 -19.05 28.90
CA GLU A 451 13.89 -18.60 29.71
C GLU A 451 12.57 -18.76 28.95
N LYS A 452 11.52 -19.16 29.67
CA LYS A 452 10.17 -19.29 29.13
C LYS A 452 9.48 -17.95 29.09
N ASN A 453 9.01 -17.59 27.91
CA ASN A 453 8.17 -16.43 27.68
C ASN A 453 6.85 -16.87 27.07
N TYR A 454 5.78 -16.08 27.24
CA TYR A 454 4.43 -16.49 26.88
C TYR A 454 3.68 -15.37 26.16
N ILE A 455 2.79 -15.79 25.26
CA ILE A 455 1.69 -14.98 24.74
C ILE A 455 0.41 -15.62 25.24
N TYR A 456 -0.55 -14.81 25.69
CA TYR A 456 -1.79 -15.29 26.29
C TYR A 456 -3.02 -14.94 25.45
N THR A 457 -4.07 -15.76 25.59
CA THR A 457 -5.42 -15.38 25.18
C THR A 457 -6.00 -14.35 26.16
N THR A 458 -7.13 -13.72 25.79
CA THR A 458 -7.86 -12.81 26.70
C THR A 458 -8.36 -13.51 27.96
N ASP A 459 -8.58 -14.82 27.89
CA ASP A 459 -9.07 -15.65 28.99
C ASP A 459 -7.92 -16.15 29.91
N GLY A 460 -6.66 -15.79 29.56
CA GLY A 460 -5.48 -16.14 30.34
C GLY A 460 -4.81 -17.46 29.97
N ASP A 461 -5.31 -18.17 28.98
CA ASP A 461 -4.69 -19.39 28.48
C ASP A 461 -3.44 -19.09 27.67
N ILE A 462 -2.48 -20.02 27.70
CA ILE A 462 -1.23 -19.88 26.93
C ILE A 462 -1.53 -20.12 25.44
N LEU A 463 -1.32 -19.08 24.64
CA LEU A 463 -1.40 -19.15 23.19
C LEU A 463 -0.09 -19.64 22.57
N VAL A 464 1.06 -19.10 23.07
CA VAL A 464 2.40 -19.49 22.64
C VAL A 464 3.35 -19.47 23.84
N GLU A 465 4.14 -20.55 24.04
CA GLU A 465 5.35 -20.57 24.87
C GLU A 465 6.54 -20.44 23.92
N TYR A 466 7.48 -19.53 24.20
CA TYR A 466 8.70 -19.43 23.40
C TYR A 466 9.95 -19.27 24.28
N LYS A 467 11.08 -19.74 23.76
CA LYS A 467 12.40 -19.63 24.37
C LYS A 467 13.42 -19.21 23.33
N LEU A 468 14.28 -18.29 23.70
CA LEU A 468 15.35 -17.80 22.85
C LEU A 468 16.69 -18.36 23.30
N TYR A 469 17.54 -18.71 22.34
CA TYR A 469 18.85 -19.28 22.62
C TYR A 469 19.96 -18.48 21.95
N LYS A 470 21.15 -18.45 22.57
CA LYS A 470 22.33 -17.71 22.09
C LYS A 470 22.80 -18.14 20.68
N ASN A 471 22.43 -19.33 20.22
CA ASN A 471 22.68 -19.79 18.85
C ASN A 471 21.69 -19.19 17.82
N SER A 472 20.96 -18.17 18.18
CA SER A 472 19.93 -17.48 17.40
C SER A 472 18.67 -18.28 17.09
N ASN A 473 18.47 -19.45 17.70
CA ASN A 473 17.25 -20.25 17.54
C ASN A 473 16.15 -19.80 18.49
N MET A 474 14.90 -19.87 18.02
CA MET A 474 13.70 -19.74 18.82
C MET A 474 12.99 -21.10 18.89
N HIS A 475 12.85 -21.65 20.10
CA HIS A 475 11.99 -22.81 20.32
C HIS A 475 10.60 -22.33 20.69
N ILE A 476 9.58 -22.81 19.99
CA ILE A 476 8.19 -22.42 20.23
C ILE A 476 7.31 -23.64 20.49
N LYS A 477 6.29 -23.42 21.34
CA LYS A 477 5.14 -24.31 21.47
C LYS A 477 3.89 -23.46 21.25
N ILE A 478 3.20 -23.74 20.18
CA ILE A 478 1.94 -23.08 19.82
C ILE A 478 0.80 -23.84 20.51
N ASN A 479 -0.24 -23.13 20.93
CA ASN A 479 -1.46 -23.77 21.42
C ASN A 479 -1.94 -24.81 20.42
N GLN A 480 -2.33 -26.00 20.91
CA GLN A 480 -2.68 -27.12 20.02
C GLN A 480 -3.91 -26.83 19.15
N GLU A 481 -4.91 -26.13 19.69
CA GLU A 481 -6.09 -25.73 18.92
C GLU A 481 -5.74 -24.72 17.84
N LEU A 482 -4.87 -23.73 18.15
CA LEU A 482 -4.37 -22.79 17.14
C LEU A 482 -3.58 -23.52 16.05
N MET A 483 -2.72 -24.46 16.40
CA MET A 483 -1.97 -25.24 15.41
C MET A 483 -2.86 -26.12 14.54
N LYS A 484 -3.93 -26.73 15.10
CA LYS A 484 -4.95 -27.43 14.31
C LYS A 484 -5.64 -26.49 13.33
N ALA A 485 -6.06 -25.33 13.77
CA ALA A 485 -6.71 -24.32 12.92
C ALA A 485 -5.79 -23.89 11.77
N ILE A 486 -4.51 -23.64 12.05
CA ILE A 486 -3.50 -23.30 11.04
C ILE A 486 -3.34 -24.45 10.01
N ASN A 487 -3.20 -25.70 10.46
CA ASN A 487 -3.06 -26.85 9.57
C ASN A 487 -4.31 -27.07 8.70
N ILE A 488 -5.50 -26.99 9.27
CA ILE A 488 -6.78 -27.17 8.55
C ILE A 488 -6.95 -26.11 7.47
N GLU A 489 -6.80 -24.83 7.82
CA GLU A 489 -7.01 -23.75 6.88
C GLU A 489 -5.90 -23.67 5.82
N ALA A 490 -4.64 -23.86 6.19
CA ALA A 490 -3.55 -23.94 5.22
C ALA A 490 -3.74 -25.12 4.25
N GLY A 491 -4.13 -26.30 4.77
CA GLY A 491 -4.43 -27.48 3.94
C GLY A 491 -5.60 -27.24 2.98
N ARG A 492 -6.65 -26.56 3.43
CA ARG A 492 -7.78 -26.15 2.59
C ARG A 492 -7.36 -25.18 1.48
N LEU A 493 -6.60 -24.13 1.83
CA LEU A 493 -6.14 -23.12 0.90
C LEU A 493 -5.13 -23.67 -0.14
N LEU A 494 -4.31 -24.64 0.26
CA LEU A 494 -3.39 -25.35 -0.63
C LEU A 494 -4.10 -26.45 -1.45
N GLY A 495 -5.39 -26.72 -1.19
CA GLY A 495 -6.19 -27.69 -1.91
C GLY A 495 -5.96 -29.16 -1.49
N TRP A 496 -5.24 -29.39 -0.38
CA TRP A 496 -5.04 -30.75 0.15
C TRP A 496 -6.27 -31.29 0.85
N LEU A 497 -6.96 -30.42 1.58
CA LEU A 497 -8.16 -30.73 2.34
C LEU A 497 -9.38 -30.16 1.62
N ARG A 498 -10.24 -31.02 1.13
CA ARG A 498 -11.43 -30.64 0.33
C ARG A 498 -12.69 -30.55 1.17
N SER A 499 -12.69 -31.19 2.33
CA SER A 499 -13.84 -31.23 3.24
C SER A 499 -13.42 -31.35 4.70
N PRO A 500 -14.30 -31.00 5.66
CA PRO A 500 -14.07 -31.26 7.08
C PRO A 500 -13.86 -32.74 7.42
N ALA A 501 -14.51 -33.65 6.70
CA ALA A 501 -14.34 -35.08 6.88
C ALA A 501 -12.91 -35.53 6.51
N GLU A 502 -12.42 -35.10 5.32
CA GLU A 502 -11.03 -35.35 4.89
C GLU A 502 -10.01 -34.77 5.86
N ALA A 503 -10.29 -33.55 6.38
CA ALA A 503 -9.44 -32.94 7.39
C ALA A 503 -9.43 -33.75 8.71
N GLY A 504 -10.55 -34.32 9.09
CA GLY A 504 -10.66 -35.21 10.25
C GLY A 504 -9.78 -36.45 10.10
N ASP A 505 -9.88 -37.12 8.96
CA ASP A 505 -9.13 -38.35 8.67
C ASP A 505 -7.60 -38.07 8.57
N GLU A 506 -7.20 -37.05 7.82
CA GLU A 506 -5.79 -36.72 7.61
C GLU A 506 -5.07 -36.24 8.89
N LEU A 507 -5.77 -35.46 9.72
CA LEU A 507 -5.22 -34.92 10.96
C LEU A 507 -5.49 -35.81 12.18
N ASN A 508 -6.24 -36.91 12.01
CA ASN A 508 -6.67 -37.83 13.06
C ASN A 508 -7.41 -37.11 14.20
N ILE A 509 -8.41 -36.29 13.83
CA ILE A 509 -9.31 -35.57 14.73
C ILE A 509 -10.77 -35.83 14.34
N LYS A 510 -11.71 -35.48 15.20
CA LYS A 510 -13.13 -35.62 14.88
C LYS A 510 -13.57 -34.65 13.78
N GLU A 511 -14.41 -35.10 12.84
CA GLU A 511 -14.95 -34.21 11.79
C GLU A 511 -15.62 -32.96 12.36
N ALA A 512 -16.32 -33.06 13.48
CA ALA A 512 -16.96 -31.93 14.15
C ALA A 512 -15.94 -30.87 14.60
N GLU A 513 -14.75 -31.29 15.03
CA GLU A 513 -13.62 -30.43 15.40
C GLU A 513 -12.99 -29.80 14.17
N ALA A 514 -12.78 -30.59 13.11
CA ALA A 514 -12.30 -30.03 11.83
C ALA A 514 -13.25 -28.98 11.26
N ARG A 515 -14.58 -29.22 11.32
CA ARG A 515 -15.62 -28.32 10.85
C ARG A 515 -15.64 -26.98 11.59
N GLN A 516 -15.13 -26.93 12.81
CA GLN A 516 -15.02 -25.70 13.58
C GLN A 516 -14.07 -24.68 12.92
N TYR A 517 -13.02 -25.13 12.26
CA TYR A 517 -11.97 -24.28 11.67
C TYR A 517 -12.01 -24.21 10.13
N PHE A 518 -12.62 -25.17 9.46
CA PHE A 518 -12.63 -25.29 8.00
C PHE A 518 -13.43 -24.16 7.34
N GLY A 519 -12.75 -23.27 6.59
CA GLY A 519 -13.37 -22.14 5.91
C GLY A 519 -13.85 -21.02 6.84
N LYS A 520 -13.25 -20.88 8.01
CA LYS A 520 -13.71 -19.97 9.09
C LYS A 520 -12.80 -18.74 9.29
N LEU A 521 -12.09 -18.30 8.25
CA LEU A 521 -11.38 -17.02 8.33
C LEU A 521 -12.35 -15.88 8.62
N VAL A 522 -12.01 -15.03 9.61
CA VAL A 522 -12.88 -13.96 10.08
C VAL A 522 -12.98 -12.86 9.04
N GLU A 523 -14.16 -12.60 8.51
CA GLU A 523 -14.45 -11.45 7.67
C GLU A 523 -14.60 -10.19 8.53
N ILE A 524 -14.03 -9.08 8.09
CA ILE A 524 -14.18 -7.76 8.73
C ILE A 524 -15.42 -7.08 8.12
N PRO A 525 -16.54 -6.93 8.85
CA PRO A 525 -17.70 -6.22 8.32
C PRO A 525 -17.40 -4.73 8.12
N MET A 526 -17.95 -4.13 7.08
CA MET A 526 -17.76 -2.71 6.73
C MET A 526 -18.10 -1.73 7.86
N SER A 527 -19.10 -2.09 8.70
CA SER A 527 -19.43 -1.30 9.89
C SER A 527 -18.28 -1.23 10.89
N SER A 528 -17.57 -2.36 11.08
CA SER A 528 -16.43 -2.45 11.98
C SER A 528 -15.21 -1.71 11.42
N ILE A 529 -15.02 -1.64 10.09
CA ILE A 529 -13.94 -0.87 9.48
C ILE A 529 -14.08 0.62 9.79
N LYS A 530 -15.29 1.18 9.69
CA LYS A 530 -15.55 2.58 10.05
C LYS A 530 -15.27 2.87 11.54
N MET A 531 -15.61 1.94 12.44
CA MET A 531 -15.31 2.09 13.87
C MET A 531 -13.82 1.98 14.21
N LEU A 532 -13.04 1.24 13.43
CA LEU A 532 -11.59 1.10 13.64
C LEU A 532 -10.78 2.33 13.18
N VAL A 533 -11.38 3.17 12.35
CA VAL A 533 -10.73 4.34 11.72
C VAL A 533 -11.28 5.67 12.28
N ALA A 534 -12.39 5.63 13.03
CA ALA A 534 -12.97 6.77 13.73
C ALA A 534 -12.32 6.98 15.10
#